data_b8ffcd4da6ecfdba6d4cfa5f191f1e7a
#
_entry.id   b8ffcd4da6ecfdba6d4cfa5f191f1e7a
#
_cell.length_a   1.000
_cell.length_b   1.000
_cell.length_c   1.000
_cell.angle_alpha   90.00
_cell.angle_beta   90.00
_cell.angle_gamma   90.00
#
_symmetry.space_group_name_H-M   'P 1'
#
loop_
_entity.id
_entity.type
_entity.pdbx_description
1 polymer ?
#
loop_
_entity_poly.entity_id
_entity_poly.type
_entity_poly.pdbx_seq_one_letter_code
_entity_poly.pdbx_strand_id
1 'polypeptide(L)'
;MDNKKLKLTTILSYGMAYGSGYQIMGALVGSYLMIFFTDTFGVPAAAAGVIMVIASIWDAINDPIMGVLADKTHTRFGKFRPYLLWVPACLTVVVVCLFMSPNLSSAGKIVWAAVFYILYGMLRTAFEIPYNALINAVTNIESERQKLISTYTQIMGIFTVITTSFAISMVSFFGGENTSKGYMIVVGLSGILMTVFPCVFLLRLRKDLLLSQRTHTFR
;
A
#
# COMPACT_ATOMS: atom_id res chain seq x y z
N MET A 1 -7.75 11.23 -27.65
CA MET A 1 -6.69 11.40 -26.63
C MET A 1 -5.35 11.31 -27.36
N ASP A 2 -4.48 12.31 -27.19
CA ASP A 2 -3.24 12.43 -27.94
C ASP A 2 -2.29 11.25 -27.69
N ASN A 3 -1.68 10.81 -28.78
CA ASN A 3 -0.66 9.75 -28.86
C ASN A 3 0.68 10.19 -28.23
N LYS A 4 0.63 10.97 -27.15
CA LYS A 4 1.80 11.58 -26.52
C LYS A 4 2.47 10.60 -25.54
N LYS A 5 3.74 10.34 -25.77
CA LYS A 5 4.58 9.54 -24.86
C LYS A 5 4.60 10.16 -23.46
N LEU A 6 4.52 9.33 -22.44
CA LEU A 6 4.60 9.77 -21.05
C LEU A 6 6.00 10.30 -20.72
N LYS A 7 6.07 11.32 -19.89
CA LYS A 7 7.36 11.82 -19.39
C LYS A 7 7.95 10.81 -18.40
N LEU A 8 9.25 10.61 -18.45
CA LEU A 8 9.96 9.73 -17.51
C LEU A 8 9.64 10.07 -16.04
N THR A 9 9.54 11.37 -15.74
CA THR A 9 9.19 11.84 -14.38
C THR A 9 7.80 11.38 -13.92
N THR A 10 6.82 11.25 -14.83
CA THR A 10 5.48 10.76 -14.54
C THR A 10 5.52 9.25 -14.31
N ILE A 11 6.27 8.51 -15.14
CA ILE A 11 6.47 7.07 -15.01
C ILE A 11 7.13 6.74 -13.66
N LEU A 12 8.23 7.43 -13.32
CA LEU A 12 8.92 7.23 -12.05
C LEU A 12 8.06 7.61 -10.84
N SER A 13 7.31 8.72 -10.90
CA SER A 13 6.43 9.11 -9.78
C SER A 13 5.28 8.12 -9.60
N TYR A 14 4.77 7.53 -10.68
CA TYR A 14 3.83 6.42 -10.61
C TYR A 14 4.46 5.21 -9.90
N GLY A 15 5.64 4.76 -10.36
CA GLY A 15 6.33 3.62 -9.74
C GLY A 15 6.63 3.84 -8.26
N MET A 16 7.09 5.04 -7.88
CA MET A 16 7.38 5.37 -6.48
C MET A 16 6.11 5.45 -5.62
N ALA A 17 4.99 5.88 -6.18
CA ALA A 17 3.72 5.98 -5.45
C ALA A 17 3.22 4.60 -4.94
N TYR A 18 3.48 3.55 -5.68
CA TYR A 18 3.14 2.18 -5.28
C TYR A 18 4.35 1.43 -4.67
N GLY A 19 5.50 1.51 -5.34
CA GLY A 19 6.66 0.69 -5.04
C GLY A 19 7.41 1.07 -3.77
N SER A 20 7.16 2.24 -3.18
CA SER A 20 7.87 2.67 -1.97
C SER A 20 7.12 2.27 -0.69
N GLY A 21 6.47 3.20 -0.02
CA GLY A 21 5.85 2.99 1.30
C GLY A 21 4.85 1.84 1.36
N TYR A 22 4.01 1.66 0.34
CA TYR A 22 3.07 0.54 0.27
C TYR A 22 3.81 -0.81 0.25
N GLN A 23 4.86 -0.91 -0.57
CA GLN A 23 5.63 -2.16 -0.68
C GLN A 23 6.45 -2.46 0.56
N ILE A 24 7.01 -1.44 1.23
CA ILE A 24 7.70 -1.62 2.51
C ILE A 24 6.75 -2.21 3.55
N MET A 25 5.54 -1.65 3.70
CA MET A 25 4.53 -2.20 4.61
C MET A 25 4.14 -3.63 4.24
N GLY A 26 3.87 -3.90 2.96
CA GLY A 26 3.52 -5.23 2.46
C GLY A 26 4.61 -6.26 2.71
N ALA A 27 5.87 -5.90 2.52
CA ALA A 27 7.02 -6.76 2.78
C ALA A 27 7.21 -7.05 4.28
N LEU A 28 7.01 -6.03 5.14
CA LEU A 28 7.03 -6.22 6.60
C LEU A 28 5.92 -7.16 7.06
N VAL A 29 4.70 -6.95 6.62
CA VAL A 29 3.56 -7.80 6.97
C VAL A 29 3.77 -9.21 6.41
N GLY A 30 4.11 -9.34 5.14
CA GLY A 30 4.27 -10.66 4.49
C GLY A 30 5.41 -11.50 5.05
N SER A 31 6.53 -10.88 5.46
CA SER A 31 7.72 -11.61 5.91
C SER A 31 7.84 -11.73 7.42
N TYR A 32 7.34 -10.78 8.20
CA TYR A 32 7.64 -10.70 9.62
C TYR A 32 6.43 -10.74 10.54
N LEU A 33 5.20 -10.62 10.02
CA LEU A 33 4.01 -10.59 10.86
C LEU A 33 3.80 -11.89 11.65
N MET A 34 4.04 -13.05 11.03
CA MET A 34 3.91 -14.33 11.70
C MET A 34 4.87 -14.43 12.90
N ILE A 35 6.14 -14.06 12.68
CA ILE A 35 7.17 -14.01 13.73
C ILE A 35 6.78 -13.02 14.83
N PHE A 36 6.28 -11.85 14.45
CA PHE A 36 5.80 -10.86 15.42
C PHE A 36 4.64 -11.39 16.27
N PHE A 37 3.66 -12.06 15.65
CA PHE A 37 2.52 -12.63 16.37
C PHE A 37 2.94 -13.69 17.37
N THR A 38 3.86 -14.58 16.99
CA THR A 38 4.29 -15.68 17.88
C THR A 38 5.29 -15.21 18.93
N ASP A 39 6.35 -14.53 18.55
CA ASP A 39 7.51 -14.29 19.39
C ASP A 39 7.39 -13.01 20.22
N THR A 40 6.73 -11.97 19.66
CA THR A 40 6.61 -10.67 20.34
C THR A 40 5.25 -10.49 21.01
N PHE A 41 4.16 -10.78 20.29
CA PHE A 41 2.81 -10.56 20.79
C PHE A 41 2.28 -11.75 21.63
N GLY A 42 2.86 -12.95 21.42
CA GLY A 42 2.52 -14.15 22.16
C GLY A 42 1.17 -14.77 21.77
N VAL A 43 0.80 -14.66 20.48
CA VAL A 43 -0.33 -15.40 19.89
C VAL A 43 0.14 -16.82 19.56
N PRO A 44 -0.61 -17.89 19.95
CA PRO A 44 -0.24 -19.25 19.57
C PRO A 44 -0.12 -19.42 18.06
N ALA A 45 0.93 -20.11 17.59
CA ALA A 45 1.20 -20.26 16.16
C ALA A 45 0.02 -20.87 15.39
N ALA A 46 -0.69 -21.82 15.98
CA ALA A 46 -1.89 -22.41 15.39
C ALA A 46 -3.00 -21.36 15.20
N ALA A 47 -3.22 -20.47 16.17
CA ALA A 47 -4.21 -19.40 16.06
C ALA A 47 -3.79 -18.36 15.01
N ALA A 48 -2.51 -17.99 14.97
CA ALA A 48 -1.99 -17.09 13.95
C ALA A 48 -2.15 -17.68 12.53
N GLY A 49 -1.89 -18.97 12.34
CA GLY A 49 -2.13 -19.66 11.08
C GLY A 49 -3.61 -19.65 10.66
N VAL A 50 -4.54 -19.92 11.60
CA VAL A 50 -5.97 -19.84 11.33
C VAL A 50 -6.41 -18.43 10.93
N ILE A 51 -5.90 -17.40 11.61
CA ILE A 51 -6.17 -15.98 11.25
C ILE A 51 -5.76 -15.70 9.81
N MET A 52 -4.56 -16.15 9.39
CA MET A 52 -4.08 -15.94 8.01
C MET A 52 -4.96 -16.65 6.99
N VAL A 53 -5.42 -17.87 7.27
CA VAL A 53 -6.34 -18.60 6.38
C VAL A 53 -7.68 -17.88 6.26
N ILE A 54 -8.27 -17.47 7.38
CA ILE A 54 -9.55 -16.73 7.37
C ILE A 54 -9.41 -15.42 6.59
N ALA A 55 -8.32 -14.69 6.79
CA ALA A 55 -8.07 -13.45 6.07
C ALA A 55 -7.91 -13.68 4.55
N SER A 56 -7.22 -14.77 4.13
CA SER A 56 -7.10 -15.11 2.71
C SER A 56 -8.45 -15.45 2.06
N ILE A 57 -9.33 -16.13 2.79
CA ILE A 57 -10.70 -16.39 2.33
C ILE A 57 -11.48 -15.08 2.22
N TRP A 58 -11.31 -14.20 3.22
CA TRP A 58 -11.94 -12.88 3.20
C TRP A 58 -11.46 -12.02 2.02
N ASP A 59 -10.16 -12.01 1.72
CA ASP A 59 -9.60 -11.28 0.58
C ASP A 59 -10.24 -11.72 -0.75
N ALA A 60 -10.43 -13.03 -0.95
CA ALA A 60 -11.08 -13.56 -2.14
C ALA A 60 -12.54 -13.05 -2.33
N ILE A 61 -13.23 -12.73 -1.23
CA ILE A 61 -14.58 -12.13 -1.26
C ILE A 61 -14.50 -10.61 -1.38
N ASN A 62 -13.57 -9.99 -0.68
CA ASN A 62 -13.42 -8.53 -0.61
C ASN A 62 -12.95 -7.93 -1.94
N ASP A 63 -12.05 -8.59 -2.68
CA ASP A 63 -11.48 -8.06 -3.91
C ASP A 63 -12.54 -7.75 -4.98
N PRO A 64 -13.48 -8.65 -5.33
CA PRO A 64 -14.57 -8.34 -6.24
C PRO A 64 -15.48 -7.21 -5.74
N ILE A 65 -15.78 -7.18 -4.43
CA ILE A 65 -16.62 -6.14 -3.82
C ILE A 65 -15.95 -4.77 -3.97
N MET A 66 -14.66 -4.69 -3.67
CA MET A 66 -13.90 -3.45 -3.81
C MET A 66 -13.78 -3.00 -5.26
N GLY A 67 -13.66 -3.94 -6.22
CA GLY A 67 -13.68 -3.63 -7.64
C GLY A 67 -14.98 -2.93 -8.03
N VAL A 68 -16.13 -3.50 -7.66
CA VAL A 68 -17.44 -2.91 -7.93
C VAL A 68 -17.62 -1.56 -7.21
N LEU A 69 -17.15 -1.44 -5.97
CA LEU A 69 -17.25 -0.19 -5.19
C LEU A 69 -16.40 0.91 -5.82
N ALA A 70 -15.17 0.61 -6.21
CA ALA A 70 -14.29 1.54 -6.91
C ALA A 70 -14.90 1.98 -8.25
N ASP A 71 -15.57 1.06 -8.95
CA ASP A 71 -16.23 1.35 -10.23
C ASP A 71 -17.45 2.26 -10.08
N LYS A 72 -18.21 2.11 -9.02
CA LYS A 72 -19.39 2.95 -8.71
C LYS A 72 -19.04 4.29 -8.05
N THR A 73 -17.80 4.48 -7.63
CA THR A 73 -17.40 5.72 -6.95
C THR A 73 -17.33 6.88 -7.93
N HIS A 74 -18.13 7.90 -7.69
CA HIS A 74 -18.14 9.17 -8.43
C HIS A 74 -17.97 10.33 -7.47
N THR A 75 -16.82 10.97 -7.48
CA THR A 75 -16.54 12.14 -6.63
C THR A 75 -16.08 13.33 -7.45
N ARG A 76 -16.16 14.54 -6.86
CA ARG A 76 -15.63 15.78 -7.45
C ARG A 76 -14.13 15.71 -7.77
N PHE A 77 -13.40 14.77 -7.16
CA PHE A 77 -11.96 14.56 -7.39
C PHE A 77 -11.68 13.48 -8.44
N GLY A 78 -12.72 12.83 -8.98
CA GLY A 78 -12.64 11.70 -9.89
C GLY A 78 -12.92 10.37 -9.19
N LYS A 79 -12.82 9.25 -9.94
CA LYS A 79 -13.20 7.91 -9.51
C LYS A 79 -12.21 7.29 -8.52
N PHE A 80 -10.91 7.35 -8.82
CA PHE A 80 -9.85 6.61 -8.11
C PHE A 80 -9.02 7.47 -7.15
N ARG A 81 -8.95 8.80 -7.37
CA ARG A 81 -8.11 9.71 -6.57
C ARG A 81 -8.42 9.75 -5.07
N PRO A 82 -9.68 9.69 -4.62
CA PRO A 82 -9.99 9.67 -3.19
C PRO A 82 -9.32 8.50 -2.45
N TYR A 83 -9.33 7.32 -3.06
CA TYR A 83 -8.70 6.13 -2.47
C TYR A 83 -7.19 6.33 -2.28
N LEU A 84 -6.51 6.93 -3.26
CA LEU A 84 -5.07 7.18 -3.18
C LEU A 84 -4.70 8.25 -2.13
N LEU A 85 -5.63 9.08 -1.71
CA LEU A 85 -5.38 10.14 -0.72
C LEU A 85 -5.68 9.69 0.71
N TRP A 86 -6.82 9.00 0.92
CA TRP A 86 -7.29 8.66 2.27
C TRP A 86 -6.85 7.28 2.75
N VAL A 87 -6.86 6.29 1.85
CA VAL A 87 -6.52 4.91 2.21
C VAL A 87 -5.09 4.77 2.75
N PRO A 88 -4.04 5.46 2.22
CA PRO A 88 -2.70 5.38 2.78
C PRO A 88 -2.61 5.72 4.26
N ALA A 89 -3.28 6.78 4.69
CA ALA A 89 -3.30 7.18 6.10
C ALA A 89 -4.00 6.13 6.97
N CYS A 90 -5.19 5.66 6.56
CA CYS A 90 -5.92 4.61 7.27
C CYS A 90 -5.12 3.30 7.34
N LEU A 91 -4.52 2.90 6.22
CA LEU A 91 -3.69 1.68 6.16
C LEU A 91 -2.48 1.79 7.10
N THR A 92 -1.82 2.94 7.14
CA THR A 92 -0.70 3.18 8.06
C THR A 92 -1.13 2.99 9.52
N VAL A 93 -2.26 3.57 9.92
CA VAL A 93 -2.79 3.40 11.28
C VAL A 93 -3.08 1.93 11.60
N VAL A 94 -3.74 1.22 10.68
CA VAL A 94 -4.07 -0.20 10.88
C VAL A 94 -2.82 -1.06 10.97
N VAL A 95 -1.80 -0.83 10.13
CA VAL A 95 -0.54 -1.61 10.20
C VAL A 95 0.27 -1.26 11.46
N VAL A 96 0.25 0.00 11.91
CA VAL A 96 0.84 0.36 13.21
C VAL A 96 0.12 -0.39 14.35
N CYS A 97 -1.21 -0.43 14.35
CA CYS A 97 -1.97 -1.20 15.35
C CYS A 97 -1.70 -2.71 15.25
N LEU A 98 -1.49 -3.24 14.04
CA LEU A 98 -1.17 -4.64 13.79
C LEU A 98 0.16 -5.06 14.44
N PHE A 99 1.15 -4.16 14.47
CA PHE A 99 2.44 -4.36 15.14
C PHE A 99 2.49 -3.81 16.57
N MET A 100 1.36 -3.41 17.14
CA MET A 100 1.26 -3.14 18.58
C MET A 100 1.15 -4.43 19.38
N SER A 101 1.69 -4.40 20.61
CA SER A 101 1.56 -5.50 21.58
C SER A 101 0.85 -5.03 22.85
N PRO A 102 -0.46 -4.72 22.79
CA PRO A 102 -1.21 -4.32 23.98
C PRO A 102 -1.28 -5.46 24.99
N ASN A 103 -1.30 -5.10 26.27
CA ASN A 103 -1.40 -6.09 27.36
C ASN A 103 -2.83 -6.60 27.48
N LEU A 104 -3.16 -7.65 26.74
CA LEU A 104 -4.47 -8.27 26.65
C LEU A 104 -4.41 -9.73 27.12
N SER A 105 -5.57 -10.30 27.47
CA SER A 105 -5.72 -11.74 27.67
C SER A 105 -5.38 -12.51 26.38
N SER A 106 -5.07 -13.81 26.48
CA SER A 106 -4.75 -14.63 25.29
C SER A 106 -5.85 -14.57 24.23
N ALA A 107 -7.12 -14.64 24.62
CA ALA A 107 -8.24 -14.49 23.71
C ALA A 107 -8.29 -13.07 23.09
N GLY A 108 -8.04 -12.04 23.88
CA GLY A 108 -7.99 -10.66 23.41
C GLY A 108 -6.90 -10.41 22.38
N LYS A 109 -5.72 -11.04 22.53
CA LYS A 109 -4.63 -10.97 21.56
C LYS A 109 -5.01 -11.59 20.22
N ILE A 110 -5.69 -12.75 20.24
CA ILE A 110 -6.16 -13.43 19.02
C ILE A 110 -7.18 -12.55 18.29
N VAL A 111 -8.16 -11.99 19.03
CA VAL A 111 -9.18 -11.10 18.43
C VAL A 111 -8.53 -9.84 17.87
N TRP A 112 -7.59 -9.22 18.59
CA TRP A 112 -6.84 -8.05 18.12
C TRP A 112 -6.11 -8.35 16.82
N ALA A 113 -5.33 -9.43 16.78
CA ALA A 113 -4.60 -9.85 15.59
C ALA A 113 -5.53 -10.10 14.39
N ALA A 114 -6.65 -10.83 14.62
CA ALA A 114 -7.61 -11.12 13.57
C ALA A 114 -8.28 -9.86 13.00
N VAL A 115 -8.77 -8.98 13.87
CA VAL A 115 -9.45 -7.74 13.46
C VAL A 115 -8.52 -6.85 12.63
N PHE A 116 -7.32 -6.57 13.13
CA PHE A 116 -6.40 -5.68 12.43
C PHE A 116 -5.80 -6.31 11.17
N TYR A 117 -5.63 -7.64 11.12
CA TYR A 117 -5.15 -8.30 9.92
C TYR A 117 -6.21 -8.34 8.80
N ILE A 118 -7.48 -8.57 9.14
CA ILE A 118 -8.60 -8.46 8.18
C ILE A 118 -8.76 -7.01 7.68
N LEU A 119 -8.70 -6.02 8.59
CA LEU A 119 -8.75 -4.61 8.20
C LEU A 119 -7.57 -4.21 7.30
N TYR A 120 -6.38 -4.74 7.55
CA TYR A 120 -5.23 -4.57 6.69
C TYR A 120 -5.51 -5.07 5.26
N GLY A 121 -6.03 -6.31 5.11
CA GLY A 121 -6.41 -6.86 3.80
C GLY A 121 -7.41 -5.97 3.07
N MET A 122 -8.49 -5.55 3.76
CA MET A 122 -9.51 -4.65 3.18
C MET A 122 -8.93 -3.33 2.67
N LEU A 123 -8.12 -2.66 3.48
CA LEU A 123 -7.52 -1.38 3.10
C LEU A 123 -6.43 -1.54 2.03
N ARG A 124 -5.69 -2.64 2.06
CA ARG A 124 -4.74 -3.00 1.02
C ARG A 124 -5.43 -3.10 -0.33
N THR A 125 -6.50 -3.86 -0.43
CA THR A 125 -7.31 -4.00 -1.65
C THR A 125 -7.93 -2.66 -2.06
N ALA A 126 -8.42 -1.87 -1.09
CA ALA A 126 -8.98 -0.54 -1.33
C ALA A 126 -7.97 0.47 -1.92
N PHE A 127 -6.67 0.25 -1.72
CA PHE A 127 -5.61 1.02 -2.37
C PHE A 127 -5.21 0.42 -3.72
N GLU A 128 -4.99 -0.90 -3.76
CA GLU A 128 -4.39 -1.61 -4.88
C GLU A 128 -5.28 -1.61 -6.12
N ILE A 129 -6.58 -1.89 -5.97
CA ILE A 129 -7.52 -1.97 -7.11
C ILE A 129 -7.66 -0.60 -7.80
N PRO A 130 -7.97 0.51 -7.11
CA PRO A 130 -8.05 1.82 -7.74
C PRO A 130 -6.72 2.29 -8.34
N TYR A 131 -5.59 1.91 -7.72
CA TYR A 131 -4.27 2.25 -8.22
C TYR A 131 -3.98 1.57 -9.55
N ASN A 132 -4.22 0.27 -9.66
CA ASN A 132 -4.04 -0.49 -10.89
C ASN A 132 -5.01 -0.04 -12.00
N ALA A 133 -6.26 0.28 -11.65
CA ALA A 133 -7.23 0.81 -12.60
C ALA A 133 -6.82 2.20 -13.17
N LEU A 134 -6.03 2.97 -12.42
CA LEU A 134 -5.55 4.28 -12.86
C LEU A 134 -4.60 4.20 -14.06
N ILE A 135 -3.89 3.08 -14.26
CA ILE A 135 -3.03 2.86 -15.44
C ILE A 135 -3.82 3.09 -16.74
N ASN A 136 -5.03 2.53 -16.81
CA ASN A 136 -5.91 2.67 -17.96
C ASN A 136 -6.42 4.11 -18.17
N ALA A 137 -6.49 4.89 -17.09
CA ALA A 137 -6.88 6.29 -17.15
C ALA A 137 -5.70 7.23 -17.53
N VAL A 138 -4.46 6.79 -17.30
CA VAL A 138 -3.25 7.58 -17.58
C VAL A 138 -2.85 7.50 -19.05
N THR A 139 -2.95 6.33 -19.68
CA THR A 139 -2.57 6.14 -21.09
C THR A 139 -3.36 5.03 -21.77
N ASN A 140 -3.70 5.27 -23.04
CA ASN A 140 -4.29 4.26 -23.93
C ASN A 140 -3.25 3.58 -24.83
N ILE A 141 -1.98 3.99 -24.75
CA ILE A 141 -0.89 3.43 -25.55
C ILE A 141 -0.34 2.21 -24.81
N GLU A 142 -0.45 1.03 -25.42
CA GLU A 142 -0.04 -0.24 -24.82
C GLU A 142 1.44 -0.24 -24.40
N SER A 143 2.34 0.29 -25.24
CA SER A 143 3.76 0.37 -24.93
C SER A 143 4.08 1.27 -23.73
N GLU A 144 3.33 2.37 -23.54
CA GLU A 144 3.48 3.25 -22.39
C GLU A 144 2.89 2.62 -21.11
N ARG A 145 1.80 1.85 -21.26
CA ARG A 145 1.23 1.06 -20.15
C ARG A 145 2.22 0.01 -19.66
N GLN A 146 2.85 -0.73 -20.56
CA GLN A 146 3.87 -1.72 -20.21
C GLN A 146 5.08 -1.08 -19.51
N LYS A 147 5.51 0.12 -19.93
CA LYS A 147 6.57 0.86 -19.23
C LYS A 147 6.17 1.23 -17.81
N LEU A 148 4.93 1.69 -17.59
CA LEU A 148 4.43 1.98 -16.25
C LEU A 148 4.46 0.73 -15.37
N ILE A 149 3.91 -0.39 -15.86
CA ILE A 149 3.87 -1.67 -15.15
C ILE A 149 5.29 -2.16 -14.84
N SER A 150 6.16 -2.20 -15.84
CA SER A 150 7.55 -2.65 -15.67
C SER A 150 8.30 -1.79 -14.64
N THR A 151 8.14 -0.47 -14.70
CA THR A 151 8.83 0.44 -13.78
C THR A 151 8.35 0.27 -12.35
N TYR A 152 7.03 0.20 -12.10
CA TYR A 152 6.56 0.02 -10.72
C TYR A 152 6.93 -1.36 -10.16
N THR A 153 6.91 -2.42 -10.99
CA THR A 153 7.32 -3.77 -10.57
C THR A 153 8.80 -3.83 -10.20
N GLN A 154 9.67 -3.15 -10.98
CA GLN A 154 11.10 -3.06 -10.65
C GLN A 154 11.32 -2.31 -9.33
N ILE A 155 10.65 -1.17 -9.14
CA ILE A 155 10.74 -0.39 -7.91
C ILE A 155 10.23 -1.21 -6.71
N MET A 156 9.10 -1.91 -6.85
CA MET A 156 8.60 -2.86 -5.84
C MET A 156 9.66 -3.90 -5.47
N GLY A 157 10.27 -4.54 -6.46
CA GLY A 157 11.32 -5.55 -6.24
C GLY A 157 12.49 -4.99 -5.43
N ILE A 158 12.98 -3.80 -5.78
CA ILE A 158 14.06 -3.12 -5.06
C ILE A 158 13.67 -2.87 -3.60
N PHE A 159 12.50 -2.27 -3.34
CA PHE A 159 12.04 -2.00 -1.98
C PHE A 159 11.75 -3.27 -1.19
N THR A 160 11.26 -4.34 -1.84
CA THR A 160 11.10 -5.65 -1.18
C THR A 160 12.43 -6.19 -0.70
N VAL A 161 13.45 -6.24 -1.57
CA VAL A 161 14.79 -6.74 -1.21
C VAL A 161 15.40 -5.90 -0.09
N ILE A 162 15.34 -4.57 -0.19
CA ILE A 162 15.85 -3.69 0.86
C ILE A 162 15.12 -3.95 2.19
N THR A 163 13.79 -4.01 2.16
CA THR A 163 13.00 -4.19 3.37
C THR A 163 13.27 -5.55 4.01
N THR A 164 13.21 -6.65 3.24
CA THR A 164 13.42 -7.98 3.80
C THR A 164 14.85 -8.19 4.30
N SER A 165 15.84 -7.55 3.69
CA SER A 165 17.25 -7.66 4.12
C SER A 165 17.55 -6.83 5.38
N PHE A 166 16.96 -5.66 5.51
CA PHE A 166 17.31 -4.71 6.57
C PHE A 166 16.23 -4.52 7.64
N ALA A 167 15.05 -5.15 7.51
CA ALA A 167 13.92 -4.95 8.43
C ALA A 167 14.30 -5.17 9.89
N ILE A 168 14.93 -6.30 10.22
CA ILE A 168 15.30 -6.63 11.60
C ILE A 168 16.31 -5.62 12.15
N SER A 169 17.31 -5.22 11.35
CA SER A 169 18.29 -4.20 11.75
C SER A 169 17.62 -2.85 12.00
N MET A 170 16.69 -2.45 11.13
CA MET A 170 15.93 -1.20 11.31
C MET A 170 15.03 -1.26 12.55
N VAL A 171 14.34 -2.37 12.75
CA VAL A 171 13.48 -2.58 13.92
C VAL A 171 14.29 -2.54 15.21
N SER A 172 15.45 -3.19 15.25
CA SER A 172 16.35 -3.15 16.42
C SER A 172 16.93 -1.75 16.65
N PHE A 173 17.31 -1.06 15.59
CA PHE A 173 17.86 0.30 15.69
C PHE A 173 16.85 1.29 16.28
N PHE A 174 15.61 1.28 15.82
CA PHE A 174 14.56 2.19 16.28
C PHE A 174 13.85 1.73 17.56
N GLY A 175 13.78 0.43 17.80
CA GLY A 175 13.06 -0.15 18.94
C GLY A 175 13.91 -0.43 20.16
N GLY A 176 15.23 -0.59 19.98
CA GLY A 176 16.12 -1.05 21.06
C GLY A 176 15.62 -2.40 21.59
N GLU A 177 15.35 -2.47 22.89
CA GLU A 177 14.82 -3.67 23.55
C GLU A 177 13.33 -3.93 23.25
N ASN A 178 12.59 -2.93 22.74
CA ASN A 178 11.17 -3.05 22.46
C ASN A 178 10.91 -3.26 20.96
N THR A 179 10.86 -4.52 20.56
CA THR A 179 10.62 -4.96 19.17
C THR A 179 9.34 -4.38 18.57
N SER A 180 8.23 -4.36 19.33
CA SER A 180 6.96 -3.79 18.87
C SER A 180 7.10 -2.30 18.52
N LYS A 181 7.80 -1.55 19.37
CA LYS A 181 8.09 -0.13 19.14
C LYS A 181 8.90 0.11 17.86
N GLY A 182 9.89 -0.75 17.62
CA GLY A 182 10.69 -0.72 16.40
C GLY A 182 9.84 -0.93 15.14
N TYR A 183 8.99 -1.94 15.13
CA TYR A 183 8.07 -2.18 14.02
C TYR A 183 7.12 -0.99 13.80
N MET A 184 6.51 -0.45 14.85
CA MET A 184 5.61 0.70 14.74
C MET A 184 6.29 1.93 14.12
N ILE A 185 7.56 2.21 14.49
CA ILE A 185 8.32 3.33 13.94
C ILE A 185 8.62 3.10 12.45
N VAL A 186 9.14 1.92 12.08
CA VAL A 186 9.47 1.59 10.68
C VAL A 186 8.21 1.63 9.81
N VAL A 187 7.09 1.10 10.28
CA VAL A 187 5.77 1.18 9.61
C VAL A 187 5.31 2.63 9.50
N GLY A 188 5.42 3.42 10.55
CA GLY A 188 5.04 4.83 10.54
C GLY A 188 5.84 5.64 9.50
N LEU A 189 7.15 5.41 9.40
CA LEU A 189 8.01 6.03 8.39
C LEU A 189 7.62 5.60 6.97
N SER A 190 7.33 4.31 6.76
CA SER A 190 6.85 3.82 5.47
C SER A 190 5.48 4.41 5.11
N GLY A 191 4.62 4.67 6.10
CA GLY A 191 3.33 5.34 5.94
C GLY A 191 3.45 6.79 5.45
N ILE A 192 4.45 7.51 5.92
CA ILE A 192 4.76 8.86 5.39
C ILE A 192 5.12 8.76 3.91
N LEU A 193 5.97 7.81 3.51
CA LEU A 193 6.32 7.60 2.11
C LEU A 193 5.08 7.23 1.28
N MET A 194 4.23 6.33 1.82
CA MET A 194 3.01 5.89 1.16
C MET A 194 1.99 7.03 0.98
N THR A 195 1.98 8.04 1.84
CA THR A 195 1.10 9.21 1.68
C THR A 195 1.68 10.27 0.75
N VAL A 196 2.98 10.55 0.87
CA VAL A 196 3.67 11.61 0.11
C VAL A 196 3.76 11.27 -1.38
N PHE A 197 4.21 10.06 -1.73
CA PHE A 197 4.45 9.73 -3.14
C PHE A 197 3.18 9.68 -4.01
N PRO A 198 2.04 9.11 -3.59
CA PRO A 198 0.79 9.22 -4.33
C PRO A 198 0.31 10.66 -4.50
N CYS A 199 0.47 11.51 -3.46
CA CYS A 199 0.15 12.93 -3.57
C CYS A 199 1.01 13.62 -4.64
N VAL A 200 2.32 13.38 -4.63
CA VAL A 200 3.25 13.94 -5.63
C VAL A 200 2.88 13.45 -7.03
N PHE A 201 2.55 12.17 -7.18
CA PHE A 201 2.12 11.61 -8.46
C PHE A 201 0.84 12.28 -8.97
N LEU A 202 -0.19 12.41 -8.13
CA LEU A 202 -1.47 13.03 -8.50
C LEU A 202 -1.30 14.51 -8.88
N LEU A 203 -0.44 15.25 -8.19
CA LEU A 203 -0.13 16.65 -8.52
C LEU A 203 0.58 16.76 -9.88
N ARG A 204 1.53 15.88 -10.17
CA ARG A 204 2.22 15.82 -11.48
C ARG A 204 1.27 15.45 -12.60
N LEU A 205 0.43 14.44 -12.40
CA LEU A 205 -0.57 14.02 -13.38
C LEU A 205 -1.52 15.18 -13.72
N ARG A 206 -1.99 15.93 -12.70
CA ARG A 206 -2.81 17.12 -12.91
C ARG A 206 -2.10 18.18 -13.75
N LYS A 207 -0.82 18.44 -13.45
CA LYS A 207 -0.02 19.44 -14.19
C LYS A 207 0.18 19.02 -15.65
N ASP A 208 0.49 17.77 -15.94
CA ASP A 208 0.70 17.27 -17.29
C ASP A 208 -0.59 17.31 -18.12
N LEU A 209 -1.75 17.02 -17.52
CA LEU A 209 -3.06 17.16 -18.17
C LEU A 209 -3.41 18.63 -18.48
N LEU A 210 -3.17 19.55 -17.55
CA LEU A 210 -3.42 20.99 -17.77
C LEU A 210 -2.52 21.58 -18.87
N LEU A 211 -1.27 21.16 -18.94
CA LEU A 211 -0.33 21.58 -19.98
C LEU A 211 -0.75 21.04 -21.37
N SER A 212 -1.29 19.82 -21.42
CA SER A 212 -1.84 19.24 -22.65
C SER A 212 -3.04 20.04 -23.17
N GLN A 213 -3.96 20.43 -22.30
CA GLN A 213 -5.12 21.24 -22.70
C GLN A 213 -4.75 22.63 -23.23
N ARG A 214 -3.73 23.29 -22.63
CA ARG A 214 -3.27 24.61 -23.10
C ARG A 214 -2.64 24.56 -24.49
N THR A 215 -1.94 23.50 -24.86
CA THR A 215 -1.35 23.36 -26.20
C THR A 215 -2.38 23.11 -27.29
N HIS A 216 -3.59 22.66 -26.97
CA HIS A 216 -4.69 22.50 -27.92
C HIS A 216 -5.50 23.79 -28.16
N THR A 217 -5.48 24.74 -27.22
CA THR A 217 -6.21 26.01 -27.35
C THR A 217 -5.49 27.04 -28.24
N PHE A 218 -4.21 26.81 -28.53
CA PHE A 218 -3.37 27.70 -29.39
C PHE A 218 -3.09 27.11 -30.78
N ARG A 219 -3.78 26.05 -31.19
CA ARG A 219 -3.82 25.54 -32.57
C ARG A 219 -5.22 25.64 -33.13
#